data_44b9d24836f97cbf2f4b116c14eb5bc3
#
_entry.id   44b9d24836f97cbf2f4b116c14eb5bc3
#
_cell.length_a   1.000
_cell.length_b   1.000
_cell.length_c   1.000
_cell.angle_alpha   90.00
_cell.angle_beta   90.00
_cell.angle_gamma   90.00
#
_symmetry.space_group_name_H-M   'P 1'
#
loop_
_entity.id
_entity.type
_entity.pdbx_description
1 polymer ?
#
loop_
_entity_poly.entity_id
_entity_poly.type
_entity_poly.pdbx_seq_one_letter_code
_entity_poly.pdbx_strand_id
1 'polypeptide(L)'
;DRLRSWKNSVVSKLTAGLGQLTRQRNVDYLQGRASLVDARTVVVTMTDGSIREVPFDAGILATGSRPARLAALSSEHDRILDSTSALDVNQVPGRLLVIGGGYIGLEIGSVYAALGAAVTVVEMTSTLLPGADADLVRVLSRRFGSVAAAIYLDTKVTRITADDEAVTVRLDGPDVASGDQRFDQVLVAVGRVPNSEISGLDQTAVDVDPRGFVGVDAQRRT
;
A
#
# COMPACT_ATOMS: atom_id res chain seq x y z
N ASP A 1 9.13 3.38 -20.37
CA ASP A 1 7.88 3.28 -21.14
C ASP A 1 7.50 1.85 -21.52
N ARG A 2 8.40 1.02 -22.12
CA ARG A 2 8.06 -0.37 -22.52
C ARG A 2 7.62 -1.24 -21.34
N LEU A 3 8.32 -1.19 -20.21
CA LEU A 3 7.99 -1.98 -19.01
C LEU A 3 6.61 -1.57 -18.47
N ARG A 4 6.36 -0.26 -18.36
CA ARG A 4 5.06 0.25 -17.90
C ARG A 4 3.92 -0.16 -18.84
N SER A 5 4.11 -0.04 -20.14
CA SER A 5 3.11 -0.46 -21.13
C SER A 5 2.85 -1.97 -21.05
N TRP A 6 3.90 -2.77 -20.90
CA TRP A 6 3.76 -4.22 -20.71
C TRP A 6 3.00 -4.56 -19.41
N LYS A 7 3.39 -3.96 -18.28
CA LYS A 7 2.69 -4.12 -16.98
C LYS A 7 1.21 -3.78 -17.13
N ASN A 8 0.88 -2.63 -17.73
CA ASN A 8 -0.50 -2.21 -17.92
C ASN A 8 -1.29 -3.17 -18.81
N SER A 9 -0.65 -3.75 -19.84
CA SER A 9 -1.29 -4.76 -20.68
C SER A 9 -1.61 -6.04 -19.91
N VAL A 10 -0.73 -6.47 -19.00
CA VAL A 10 -0.97 -7.63 -18.12
C VAL A 10 -2.16 -7.37 -17.18
N VAL A 11 -2.17 -6.21 -16.51
CA VAL A 11 -3.28 -5.81 -15.63
C VAL A 11 -4.59 -5.77 -16.40
N SER A 12 -4.61 -5.16 -17.60
CA SER A 12 -5.81 -5.07 -18.44
C SER A 12 -6.34 -6.46 -18.85
N LYS A 13 -5.45 -7.41 -19.19
CA LYS A 13 -5.84 -8.79 -19.52
C LYS A 13 -6.47 -9.50 -18.32
N LEU A 14 -5.89 -9.35 -17.14
CA LEU A 14 -6.41 -9.98 -15.93
C LEU A 14 -7.78 -9.42 -15.54
N THR A 15 -7.94 -8.10 -15.56
CA THR A 15 -9.23 -7.45 -15.25
C THR A 15 -10.31 -7.76 -16.28
N ALA A 16 -9.96 -7.82 -17.58
CA ALA A 16 -10.89 -8.24 -18.62
C ALA A 16 -11.37 -9.69 -18.44
N GLY A 17 -10.46 -10.59 -18.01
CA GLY A 17 -10.81 -11.98 -17.67
C GLY A 17 -11.84 -12.06 -16.52
N LEU A 18 -11.66 -11.26 -15.46
CA LEU A 18 -12.65 -11.17 -14.38
C LEU A 18 -14.01 -10.67 -14.89
N GLY A 19 -14.03 -9.63 -15.70
CA GLY A 19 -15.26 -9.11 -16.31
C GLY A 19 -15.96 -10.14 -17.22
N GLN A 20 -15.21 -11.05 -17.87
CA GLN A 20 -15.79 -12.17 -18.61
C GLN A 20 -16.43 -13.19 -17.67
N LEU A 21 -15.79 -13.54 -16.57
CA LEU A 21 -16.30 -14.48 -15.57
C LEU A 21 -17.59 -13.97 -14.91
N THR A 22 -17.67 -12.68 -14.55
CA THR A 22 -18.90 -12.09 -13.99
C THR A 22 -20.07 -12.25 -14.95
N ARG A 23 -19.88 -11.98 -16.25
CA ARG A 23 -20.92 -12.17 -17.27
C ARG A 23 -21.32 -13.64 -17.43
N GLN A 24 -20.36 -14.56 -17.49
CA GLN A 24 -20.62 -16.01 -17.61
C GLN A 24 -21.37 -16.59 -16.41
N ARG A 25 -21.18 -15.99 -15.24
CA ARG A 25 -21.80 -16.44 -13.99
C ARG A 25 -23.10 -15.67 -13.66
N ASN A 26 -23.57 -14.81 -14.55
CA ASN A 26 -24.75 -13.95 -14.35
C ASN A 26 -24.63 -13.11 -13.05
N VAL A 27 -23.44 -12.55 -12.78
CA VAL A 27 -23.22 -11.66 -11.66
C VAL A 27 -23.51 -10.24 -12.10
N ASP A 28 -24.42 -9.56 -11.42
CA ASP A 28 -24.69 -8.14 -11.62
C ASP A 28 -23.50 -7.33 -11.10
N TYR A 29 -22.86 -6.56 -11.98
CA TYR A 29 -21.76 -5.69 -11.64
C TYR A 29 -22.23 -4.24 -11.58
N LEU A 30 -22.15 -3.63 -10.40
CA LEU A 30 -22.50 -2.24 -10.17
C LEU A 30 -21.24 -1.44 -9.87
N GLN A 31 -20.92 -0.47 -10.72
CA GLN A 31 -19.77 0.40 -10.53
C GLN A 31 -20.22 1.71 -9.88
N GLY A 32 -19.85 1.90 -8.62
CA GLY A 32 -20.26 3.07 -7.86
C GLY A 32 -19.74 3.04 -6.42
N ARG A 33 -20.22 3.99 -5.62
CA ARG A 33 -19.93 4.06 -4.18
C ARG A 33 -21.10 3.47 -3.42
N ALA A 34 -20.84 2.42 -2.67
CA ALA A 34 -21.82 1.73 -1.85
C ALA A 34 -21.88 2.31 -0.43
N SER A 35 -23.09 2.37 0.14
CA SER A 35 -23.35 2.66 1.55
C SER A 35 -24.41 1.71 2.07
N LEU A 36 -24.35 1.34 3.35
CA LEU A 36 -25.37 0.53 4.00
C LEU A 36 -26.49 1.46 4.51
N VAL A 37 -27.73 1.04 4.29
CA VAL A 37 -28.90 1.68 4.89
C VAL A 37 -29.30 0.98 6.17
N ASP A 38 -29.16 -0.33 6.17
CA ASP A 38 -29.39 -1.23 7.28
C ASP A 38 -28.57 -2.54 7.11
N ALA A 39 -28.84 -3.55 7.92
CA ALA A 39 -28.14 -4.85 7.87
C ALA A 39 -28.47 -5.70 6.63
N ARG A 40 -29.38 -5.26 5.74
CA ARG A 40 -29.86 -6.05 4.59
C ARG A 40 -29.99 -5.25 3.30
N THR A 41 -29.63 -3.97 3.32
CA THR A 41 -29.84 -3.06 2.19
C THR A 41 -28.59 -2.21 1.94
N VAL A 42 -28.08 -2.30 0.71
CA VAL A 42 -27.01 -1.43 0.20
C VAL A 42 -27.59 -0.47 -0.83
N VAL A 43 -27.22 0.80 -0.71
CA VAL A 43 -27.48 1.81 -1.73
C VAL A 43 -26.16 2.09 -2.46
N VAL A 44 -26.21 2.00 -3.80
CA VAL A 44 -25.06 2.28 -4.66
C VAL A 44 -25.32 3.56 -5.45
N THR A 45 -24.49 4.58 -5.19
CA THR A 45 -24.42 5.77 -6.05
C THR A 45 -23.51 5.42 -7.23
N MET A 46 -24.08 5.27 -8.39
CA MET A 46 -23.41 4.88 -9.61
C MET A 46 -22.51 5.99 -10.16
N THR A 47 -21.59 5.67 -11.05
CA THR A 47 -20.67 6.65 -11.66
C THR A 47 -21.36 7.71 -12.51
N ASP A 48 -22.58 7.44 -13.01
CA ASP A 48 -23.42 8.38 -13.74
C ASP A 48 -24.32 9.24 -12.83
N GLY A 49 -24.18 9.07 -11.50
CA GLY A 49 -24.98 9.77 -10.49
C GLY A 49 -26.34 9.13 -10.17
N SER A 50 -26.74 8.08 -10.89
CA SER A 50 -27.96 7.34 -10.55
C SER A 50 -27.78 6.55 -9.25
N ILE A 51 -28.92 6.23 -8.60
CA ILE A 51 -28.93 5.49 -7.34
C ILE A 51 -29.62 4.17 -7.53
N ARG A 52 -29.00 3.07 -7.03
CA ARG A 52 -29.62 1.76 -7.00
C ARG A 52 -29.65 1.24 -5.56
N GLU A 53 -30.81 0.77 -5.16
CA GLU A 53 -31.00 0.04 -3.91
C GLU A 53 -30.89 -1.46 -4.20
N VAL A 54 -30.11 -2.17 -3.37
CA VAL A 54 -29.82 -3.60 -3.52
C VAL A 54 -30.12 -4.28 -2.19
N PRO A 55 -31.25 -4.97 -2.04
CA PRO A 55 -31.49 -5.83 -0.90
C PRO A 55 -30.62 -7.09 -0.98
N PHE A 56 -30.20 -7.63 0.16
CA PHE A 56 -29.41 -8.85 0.23
C PHE A 56 -29.72 -9.68 1.48
N ASP A 57 -29.57 -10.99 1.37
CA ASP A 57 -29.67 -11.94 2.50
C ASP A 57 -28.33 -12.14 3.21
N ALA A 58 -27.23 -12.08 2.44
CA ALA A 58 -25.86 -12.18 2.96
C ALA A 58 -24.94 -11.28 2.13
N GLY A 59 -23.98 -10.63 2.80
CA GLY A 59 -23.04 -9.73 2.17
C GLY A 59 -21.59 -10.12 2.50
N ILE A 60 -20.66 -9.80 1.60
CA ILE A 60 -19.22 -9.91 1.84
C ILE A 60 -18.61 -8.51 1.78
N LEU A 61 -18.05 -8.05 2.91
CA LEU A 61 -17.28 -6.82 2.96
C LEU A 61 -15.83 -7.10 2.49
N ALA A 62 -15.50 -6.65 1.27
CA ALA A 62 -14.19 -6.84 0.67
C ALA A 62 -13.59 -5.48 0.23
N THR A 63 -13.64 -4.49 1.11
CA THR A 63 -13.29 -3.10 0.84
C THR A 63 -11.78 -2.83 0.81
N GLY A 64 -10.98 -3.82 1.18
CA GLY A 64 -9.51 -3.76 1.12
C GLY A 64 -8.90 -2.78 2.10
N SER A 65 -7.77 -2.21 1.73
CA SER A 65 -6.99 -1.28 2.56
C SER A 65 -6.29 -0.23 1.70
N ARG A 66 -5.87 0.86 2.32
CA ARG A 66 -5.09 1.94 1.70
C ARG A 66 -3.71 2.08 2.36
N PRO A 67 -2.70 2.67 1.70
CA PRO A 67 -1.43 2.98 2.33
C PRO A 67 -1.63 3.83 3.59
N ALA A 68 -0.89 3.51 4.65
CA ALA A 68 -0.88 4.32 5.86
C ALA A 68 -0.17 5.65 5.57
N ARG A 69 -0.77 6.76 6.01
CA ARG A 69 -0.16 8.09 5.94
C ARG A 69 0.31 8.47 7.34
N LEU A 70 1.59 8.76 7.49
CA LEU A 70 2.12 9.35 8.72
C LEU A 70 2.12 10.87 8.56
N ALA A 71 1.36 11.57 9.39
CA ALA A 71 1.20 13.03 9.30
C ALA A 71 2.56 13.77 9.30
N ALA A 72 3.55 13.26 10.04
CA ALA A 72 4.90 13.81 10.09
C ALA A 72 5.75 13.55 8.82
N LEU A 73 5.34 12.62 7.95
CA LEU A 73 6.05 12.20 6.75
C LEU A 73 5.24 12.42 5.47
N SER A 74 4.01 12.90 5.57
CA SER A 74 3.13 13.14 4.43
C SER A 74 3.28 14.59 3.96
N SER A 75 4.14 14.77 2.96
CA SER A 75 4.09 15.91 2.07
C SER A 75 3.41 15.46 0.78
N GLU A 76 2.45 16.23 0.28
CA GLU A 76 1.85 16.02 -1.04
C GLU A 76 2.83 16.51 -2.11
N HIS A 77 3.82 15.68 -2.42
CA HIS A 77 4.84 15.98 -3.41
C HIS A 77 5.09 14.75 -4.27
N ASP A 78 5.21 14.93 -5.58
CA ASP A 78 5.37 13.84 -6.58
C ASP A 78 6.62 12.97 -6.36
N ARG A 79 7.59 13.44 -5.59
CA ARG A 79 8.79 12.68 -5.20
C ARG A 79 8.59 11.81 -3.98
N ILE A 80 7.48 11.97 -3.26
CA ILE A 80 7.12 11.13 -2.11
C ILE A 80 6.04 10.16 -2.57
N LEU A 81 6.44 8.93 -2.75
CA LEU A 81 5.61 7.85 -3.25
C LEU A 81 4.98 7.05 -2.10
N ASP A 82 3.79 6.58 -2.31
CA ASP A 82 3.21 5.47 -1.56
C ASP A 82 3.27 4.16 -2.38
N SER A 83 2.77 3.05 -1.81
CA SER A 83 2.77 1.75 -2.49
C SER A 83 1.89 1.73 -3.75
N THR A 84 0.98 2.68 -3.94
CA THR A 84 0.14 2.78 -5.13
C THR A 84 0.86 3.54 -6.24
N SER A 85 1.32 4.75 -5.96
CA SER A 85 2.02 5.60 -6.93
C SER A 85 3.36 5.02 -7.37
N ALA A 86 4.08 4.30 -6.48
CA ALA A 86 5.32 3.63 -6.85
C ALA A 86 5.13 2.53 -7.91
N LEU A 87 3.96 1.88 -7.98
CA LEU A 87 3.66 0.87 -9.00
C LEU A 87 3.44 1.45 -10.40
N ASP A 88 3.23 2.76 -10.53
CA ASP A 88 3.13 3.41 -11.85
C ASP A 88 4.46 3.43 -12.60
N VAL A 89 5.58 3.38 -11.88
CA VAL A 89 6.94 3.37 -12.43
C VAL A 89 7.10 4.49 -13.47
N ASN A 90 6.69 5.71 -13.11
CA ASN A 90 6.75 6.87 -14.00
C ASN A 90 8.19 7.24 -14.36
N GLN A 91 9.10 7.10 -13.39
CA GLN A 91 10.54 7.25 -13.58
C GLN A 91 11.29 6.31 -12.63
N VAL A 92 12.53 6.00 -12.97
CA VAL A 92 13.46 5.28 -12.09
C VAL A 92 14.42 6.33 -11.50
N PRO A 93 14.38 6.59 -10.18
CA PRO A 93 15.29 7.55 -9.56
C PRO A 93 16.72 7.00 -9.52
N GLY A 94 17.71 7.86 -9.50
CA GLY A 94 19.09 7.45 -9.23
C GLY A 94 19.25 6.95 -7.79
N ARG A 95 18.62 7.64 -6.82
CA ARG A 95 18.62 7.29 -5.39
C ARG A 95 17.19 7.24 -4.85
N LEU A 96 16.77 6.06 -4.39
CA LEU A 96 15.47 5.82 -3.76
C LEU A 96 15.65 5.50 -2.28
N LEU A 97 14.97 6.25 -1.41
CA LEU A 97 14.78 5.84 -0.02
C LEU A 97 13.46 5.07 0.11
N VAL A 98 13.51 3.91 0.75
CA VAL A 98 12.34 3.12 1.16
C VAL A 98 12.21 3.22 2.67
N ILE A 99 11.13 3.79 3.16
CA ILE A 99 10.78 3.88 4.57
C ILE A 99 9.82 2.75 4.90
N GLY A 100 10.31 1.79 5.70
CA GLY A 100 9.62 0.57 6.09
C GLY A 100 10.20 -0.68 5.42
N GLY A 101 10.78 -1.56 6.25
CA GLY A 101 11.38 -2.85 5.88
C GLY A 101 10.38 -4.00 5.82
N GLY A 102 9.08 -3.71 5.69
CA GLY A 102 8.02 -4.70 5.45
C GLY A 102 8.01 -5.23 4.01
N TYR A 103 7.14 -6.22 3.74
CA TYR A 103 7.10 -6.89 2.42
C TYR A 103 6.86 -5.91 1.26
N ILE A 104 6.01 -4.90 1.42
CA ILE A 104 5.72 -3.91 0.36
C ILE A 104 6.98 -3.10 0.02
N GLY A 105 7.67 -2.58 1.04
CA GLY A 105 8.88 -1.78 0.84
C GLY A 105 9.99 -2.59 0.17
N LEU A 106 10.17 -3.84 0.59
CA LEU A 106 11.20 -4.71 0.05
C LEU A 106 10.88 -5.21 -1.37
N GLU A 107 9.63 -5.55 -1.68
CA GLU A 107 9.21 -5.95 -3.03
C GLU A 107 9.39 -4.80 -4.02
N ILE A 108 8.83 -3.62 -3.72
CA ILE A 108 8.93 -2.45 -4.59
C ILE A 108 10.40 -2.00 -4.68
N GLY A 109 11.13 -1.94 -3.54
CA GLY A 109 12.56 -1.64 -3.51
C GLY A 109 13.38 -2.58 -4.39
N SER A 110 13.08 -3.89 -4.37
CA SER A 110 13.74 -4.88 -5.24
C SER A 110 13.51 -4.60 -6.73
N VAL A 111 12.28 -4.19 -7.10
CA VAL A 111 11.96 -3.81 -8.48
C VAL A 111 12.77 -2.58 -8.91
N TYR A 112 12.80 -1.54 -8.09
CA TYR A 112 13.54 -0.31 -8.41
C TYR A 112 15.06 -0.56 -8.44
N ALA A 113 15.59 -1.39 -7.54
CA ALA A 113 17.00 -1.80 -7.58
C ALA A 113 17.33 -2.56 -8.86
N ALA A 114 16.47 -3.49 -9.30
CA ALA A 114 16.62 -4.20 -10.57
C ALA A 114 16.53 -3.28 -11.80
N LEU A 115 15.84 -2.15 -11.67
CA LEU A 115 15.76 -1.11 -12.71
C LEU A 115 16.96 -0.14 -12.69
N GLY A 116 17.86 -0.26 -11.71
CA GLY A 116 19.09 0.52 -11.61
C GLY A 116 19.09 1.63 -10.57
N ALA A 117 18.05 1.74 -9.72
CA ALA A 117 18.06 2.68 -8.61
C ALA A 117 18.99 2.23 -7.48
N ALA A 118 19.74 3.15 -6.90
CA ALA A 118 20.46 2.92 -5.64
C ALA A 118 19.45 3.00 -4.48
N VAL A 119 18.98 1.83 -4.02
CA VAL A 119 17.91 1.72 -3.01
C VAL A 119 18.52 1.68 -1.61
N THR A 120 18.10 2.61 -0.76
CA THR A 120 18.35 2.60 0.69
C THR A 120 17.05 2.25 1.40
N VAL A 121 17.10 1.30 2.35
CA VAL A 121 15.96 0.93 3.20
C VAL A 121 16.20 1.41 4.62
N VAL A 122 15.18 2.00 5.22
CA VAL A 122 15.16 2.39 6.65
C VAL A 122 14.02 1.67 7.33
N GLU A 123 14.34 0.95 8.41
CA GLU A 123 13.37 0.22 9.23
C GLU A 123 13.55 0.59 10.71
N MET A 124 12.44 0.88 11.37
CA MET A 124 12.41 1.31 12.76
C MET A 124 12.70 0.19 13.75
N THR A 125 12.44 -1.05 13.35
CA THR A 125 12.70 -2.25 14.15
C THR A 125 14.09 -2.82 13.86
N SER A 126 14.55 -3.73 14.72
CA SER A 126 15.85 -4.39 14.60
C SER A 126 15.91 -5.48 13.52
N THR A 127 14.85 -5.67 12.75
CA THR A 127 14.79 -6.70 11.69
C THR A 127 13.91 -6.26 10.54
N LEU A 128 14.25 -6.71 9.33
CA LEU A 128 13.33 -6.67 8.19
C LEU A 128 12.17 -7.65 8.43
N LEU A 129 11.03 -7.41 7.76
CA LEU A 129 9.82 -8.24 7.84
C LEU A 129 9.41 -8.56 9.29
N PRO A 130 9.16 -7.55 10.15
CA PRO A 130 8.78 -7.82 11.53
C PRO A 130 7.55 -8.72 11.59
N GLY A 131 7.66 -9.80 12.40
CA GLY A 131 6.62 -10.83 12.54
C GLY A 131 6.79 -12.06 11.64
N ALA A 132 7.76 -12.09 10.72
CA ALA A 132 8.13 -13.28 9.96
C ALA A 132 9.21 -14.10 10.69
N ASP A 133 9.27 -15.40 10.39
CA ASP A 133 10.25 -16.32 11.02
C ASP A 133 11.69 -15.89 10.67
N ALA A 134 12.55 -15.82 11.68
CA ALA A 134 13.90 -15.26 11.56
C ALA A 134 14.81 -16.01 10.58
N ASP A 135 14.59 -17.29 10.37
CA ASP A 135 15.34 -18.11 9.40
C ASP A 135 14.99 -17.73 7.96
N LEU A 136 13.72 -17.44 7.66
CA LEU A 136 13.25 -16.95 6.38
C LEU A 136 13.75 -15.52 6.13
N VAL A 137 13.63 -14.65 7.14
CA VAL A 137 14.12 -13.26 7.08
C VAL A 137 15.62 -13.22 6.77
N ARG A 138 16.42 -14.13 7.35
CA ARG A 138 17.87 -14.20 7.11
C ARG A 138 18.21 -14.45 5.64
N VAL A 139 17.46 -15.31 4.98
CA VAL A 139 17.66 -15.61 3.54
C VAL A 139 17.37 -14.37 2.70
N LEU A 140 16.22 -13.72 2.96
CA LEU A 140 15.82 -12.50 2.26
C LEU A 140 16.81 -11.35 2.52
N SER A 141 17.19 -11.10 3.78
CA SER A 141 18.12 -10.02 4.15
C SER A 141 19.46 -10.16 3.43
N ARG A 142 19.99 -11.39 3.33
CA ARG A 142 21.24 -11.65 2.58
C ARG A 142 21.05 -11.32 1.10
N ARG A 143 19.95 -11.76 0.50
CA ARG A 143 19.67 -11.52 -0.92
C ARG A 143 19.45 -10.04 -1.19
N PHE A 144 18.62 -9.38 -0.37
CA PHE A 144 18.32 -7.96 -0.54
C PHE A 144 19.54 -7.09 -0.28
N GLY A 145 20.35 -7.41 0.74
CA GLY A 145 21.61 -6.73 1.03
C GLY A 145 22.64 -6.78 -0.09
N SER A 146 22.54 -7.76 -1.01
CA SER A 146 23.44 -7.84 -2.18
C SER A 146 23.03 -6.90 -3.33
N VAL A 147 21.82 -6.30 -3.28
CA VAL A 147 21.29 -5.42 -4.34
C VAL A 147 20.93 -4.03 -3.83
N ALA A 148 20.69 -3.87 -2.54
CA ALA A 148 20.45 -2.57 -1.91
C ALA A 148 21.75 -1.79 -1.74
N ALA A 149 21.69 -0.47 -1.83
CA ALA A 149 22.82 0.42 -1.53
C ALA A 149 23.11 0.47 -0.03
N ALA A 150 22.05 0.46 0.80
CA ALA A 150 22.15 0.39 2.26
C ALA A 150 20.86 -0.13 2.89
N ILE A 151 20.97 -0.71 4.09
CA ILE A 151 19.84 -1.08 4.96
C ILE A 151 20.17 -0.58 6.36
N TYR A 152 19.31 0.30 6.88
CA TYR A 152 19.43 0.84 8.24
C TYR A 152 18.29 0.30 9.09
N LEU A 153 18.61 -0.54 10.06
CA LEU A 153 17.71 -1.05 11.08
C LEU A 153 17.75 -0.15 12.32
N ASP A 154 16.82 -0.32 13.24
CA ASP A 154 16.69 0.52 14.44
C ASP A 154 16.77 2.02 14.13
N THR A 155 16.25 2.41 12.96
CA THR A 155 16.44 3.75 12.40
C THR A 155 15.10 4.40 12.10
N LYS A 156 14.91 5.63 12.57
CA LYS A 156 13.71 6.43 12.38
C LYS A 156 13.94 7.55 11.38
N VAL A 157 12.91 7.87 10.64
CA VAL A 157 12.83 9.13 9.88
C VAL A 157 12.23 10.20 10.79
N THR A 158 12.98 11.25 11.05
CA THR A 158 12.57 12.35 11.96
C THR A 158 12.07 13.58 11.22
N ARG A 159 12.50 13.75 9.96
CA ARG A 159 12.06 14.86 9.10
C ARG A 159 12.14 14.48 7.64
N ILE A 160 11.16 14.92 6.85
CA ILE A 160 11.17 14.90 5.38
C ILE A 160 10.80 16.28 4.87
N THR A 161 11.55 16.76 3.90
CA THR A 161 11.22 17.96 3.12
C THR A 161 11.50 17.66 1.66
N ALA A 162 10.60 18.04 0.78
CA ALA A 162 10.76 17.86 -0.67
C ALA A 162 10.77 19.21 -1.38
N ASP A 163 11.58 19.31 -2.40
CA ASP A 163 11.61 20.41 -3.37
C ASP A 163 11.61 19.84 -4.80
N ASP A 164 11.68 20.72 -5.81
CA ASP A 164 11.65 20.31 -7.22
C ASP A 164 12.85 19.47 -7.66
N GLU A 165 13.93 19.45 -6.88
CA GLU A 165 15.16 18.71 -7.21
C GLU A 165 15.25 17.38 -6.47
N ALA A 166 14.90 17.33 -5.15
CA ALA A 166 15.16 16.19 -4.29
C ALA A 166 14.23 16.14 -3.08
N VAL A 167 14.31 15.02 -2.37
CA VAL A 167 13.76 14.85 -1.02
C VAL A 167 14.91 14.82 -0.02
N THR A 168 14.88 15.76 0.90
CA THR A 168 15.83 15.82 2.03
C THR A 168 15.24 15.14 3.24
N VAL A 169 15.95 14.15 3.78
CA VAL A 169 15.48 13.30 4.87
C VAL A 169 16.48 13.32 6.02
N ARG A 170 15.99 13.46 7.24
CA ARG A 170 16.80 13.27 8.46
C ARG A 170 16.47 11.92 9.07
N LEU A 171 17.51 11.12 9.23
CA LEU A 171 17.47 9.80 9.84
C LEU A 171 18.07 9.87 11.25
N ASP A 172 17.56 9.05 12.15
CA ASP A 172 18.07 8.87 13.52
C ASP A 172 18.20 7.37 13.79
N GLY A 173 19.41 6.89 13.94
CA GLY A 173 19.73 5.48 14.15
C GLY A 173 21.23 5.24 14.32
N PRO A 174 21.62 4.03 14.80
CA PRO A 174 23.00 3.75 15.22
C PRO A 174 24.03 3.79 14.07
N ASP A 175 23.63 3.35 12.85
CA ASP A 175 24.53 3.18 11.72
C ASP A 175 24.40 4.29 10.67
N VAL A 176 23.68 5.35 10.99
CA VAL A 176 23.39 6.43 10.05
C VAL A 176 24.39 7.56 10.22
N ALA A 177 24.92 8.06 9.11
CA ALA A 177 25.72 9.29 9.14
C ALA A 177 24.88 10.47 9.65
N SER A 178 25.48 11.28 10.53
CA SER A 178 24.81 12.47 11.06
C SER A 178 24.49 13.47 9.95
N GLY A 179 23.30 14.09 10.03
CA GLY A 179 22.87 15.14 9.11
C GLY A 179 21.74 14.74 8.18
N ASP A 180 21.44 15.65 7.27
CA ASP A 180 20.40 15.47 6.29
C ASP A 180 20.95 14.69 5.08
N GLN A 181 20.17 13.73 4.58
CA GLN A 181 20.49 12.95 3.38
C GLN A 181 19.53 13.32 2.23
N ARG A 182 20.03 13.33 1.02
CA ARG A 182 19.22 13.68 -0.18
C ARG A 182 18.95 12.43 -1.01
N PHE A 183 17.71 12.31 -1.47
CA PHE A 183 17.23 11.25 -2.36
C PHE A 183 16.42 11.87 -3.49
N ASP A 184 16.40 11.23 -4.67
CA ASP A 184 15.59 11.72 -5.78
C ASP A 184 14.11 11.45 -5.55
N GLN A 185 13.80 10.31 -4.91
CA GLN A 185 12.45 9.93 -4.48
C GLN A 185 12.48 9.18 -3.15
N VAL A 186 11.34 9.20 -2.46
CA VAL A 186 11.11 8.47 -1.22
C VAL A 186 9.84 7.64 -1.37
N LEU A 187 9.91 6.34 -1.06
CA LEU A 187 8.77 5.45 -0.93
C LEU A 187 8.41 5.29 0.55
N VAL A 188 7.20 5.69 0.93
CA VAL A 188 6.66 5.48 2.27
C VAL A 188 5.85 4.18 2.29
N ALA A 189 6.37 3.14 2.94
CA ALA A 189 5.81 1.79 3.00
C ALA A 189 5.66 1.28 4.45
N VAL A 190 5.15 2.14 5.34
CA VAL A 190 5.05 1.93 6.80
C VAL A 190 3.80 1.20 7.26
N GLY A 191 3.06 0.60 6.35
CA GLY A 191 1.87 -0.20 6.64
C GLY A 191 0.65 0.20 5.84
N ARG A 192 -0.49 -0.39 6.20
CA ARG A 192 -1.79 -0.17 5.55
C ARG A 192 -2.88 0.03 6.59
N VAL A 193 -3.89 0.80 6.21
CA VAL A 193 -5.09 1.05 7.03
C VAL A 193 -6.28 0.39 6.36
N PRO A 194 -7.10 -0.39 7.08
CA PRO A 194 -8.34 -0.97 6.54
C PRO A 194 -9.31 0.10 6.02
N ASN A 195 -10.04 -0.22 4.96
CA ASN A 195 -11.11 0.64 4.44
C ASN A 195 -12.45 0.26 5.08
N SER A 196 -12.54 0.39 6.39
CA SER A 196 -13.73 0.09 7.19
C SER A 196 -14.60 1.30 7.51
N GLU A 197 -14.19 2.49 7.10
CA GLU A 197 -15.02 3.71 7.17
C GLU A 197 -16.10 3.68 6.09
N ILE A 198 -17.04 2.73 6.23
CA ILE A 198 -18.13 2.50 5.29
C ILE A 198 -19.37 3.22 5.82
N SER A 199 -19.96 4.07 5.01
CA SER A 199 -21.19 4.79 5.39
C SER A 199 -22.31 3.81 5.73
N GLY A 200 -22.92 3.96 6.90
CA GLY A 200 -24.00 3.12 7.40
C GLY A 200 -23.54 1.78 7.99
N LEU A 201 -22.24 1.53 8.14
CA LEU A 201 -21.76 0.30 8.79
C LEU A 201 -22.18 0.27 10.27
N ASP A 202 -22.28 1.41 10.91
CA ASP A 202 -22.79 1.61 12.27
C ASP A 202 -24.29 1.29 12.46
N GLN A 203 -25.03 1.12 11.35
CA GLN A 203 -26.42 0.65 11.34
C GLN A 203 -26.51 -0.90 11.32
N THR A 204 -25.39 -1.59 11.41
CA THR A 204 -25.29 -3.05 11.40
C THR A 204 -24.69 -3.57 12.71
N ALA A 205 -24.62 -4.90 12.86
CA ALA A 205 -23.95 -5.52 14.00
C ALA A 205 -22.42 -5.67 13.80
N VAL A 206 -21.87 -5.15 12.73
CA VAL A 206 -20.44 -5.26 12.43
C VAL A 206 -19.63 -4.41 13.42
N ASP A 207 -18.75 -5.08 14.18
CA ASP A 207 -17.83 -4.44 15.10
C ASP A 207 -16.52 -4.06 14.39
N VAL A 208 -16.03 -2.84 14.68
CA VAL A 208 -14.76 -2.33 14.13
C VAL A 208 -13.87 -1.86 15.29
N ASP A 209 -12.68 -2.42 15.39
CA ASP A 209 -11.74 -2.07 16.44
C ASP A 209 -11.19 -0.63 16.29
N PRO A 210 -10.56 -0.04 17.32
CA PRO A 210 -9.98 1.32 17.21
C PRO A 210 -8.89 1.48 16.15
N ARG A 211 -8.35 0.38 15.60
CA ARG A 211 -7.37 0.39 14.51
C ARG A 211 -8.03 0.24 13.12
N GLY A 212 -9.37 0.14 13.08
CA GLY A 212 -10.15 0.00 11.87
C GLY A 212 -10.31 -1.44 11.37
N PHE A 213 -9.93 -2.46 12.12
CA PHE A 213 -10.15 -3.85 11.72
C PHE A 213 -11.56 -4.31 12.08
N VAL A 214 -12.22 -4.95 11.13
CA VAL A 214 -13.52 -5.58 11.34
C VAL A 214 -13.33 -6.84 12.19
N GLY A 215 -14.05 -6.94 13.33
CA GLY A 215 -14.10 -8.11 14.17
C GLY A 215 -14.78 -9.27 13.45
N VAL A 216 -14.13 -10.44 13.43
CA VAL A 216 -14.66 -11.62 12.74
C VAL A 216 -14.36 -12.90 13.53
N ASP A 217 -15.24 -13.90 13.41
CA ASP A 217 -15.01 -15.25 13.94
C ASP A 217 -14.03 -16.07 13.04
N ALA A 218 -13.80 -17.34 13.43
CA ALA A 218 -12.95 -18.25 12.67
C ALA A 218 -13.45 -18.53 11.23
N GLN A 219 -14.73 -18.31 10.97
CA GLN A 219 -15.37 -18.45 9.66
C GLN A 219 -15.48 -17.13 8.90
N ARG A 220 -14.87 -16.04 9.40
CA ARG A 220 -14.92 -14.69 8.85
C ARG A 220 -16.31 -14.04 8.88
N ARG A 221 -17.18 -14.48 9.80
CA ARG A 221 -18.49 -13.83 10.00
C ARG A 221 -18.37 -12.70 11.00
N THR A 222 -19.12 -11.63 10.76
CA THR A 222 -19.28 -10.47 11.63
C THR A 222 -20.51 -10.59 12.51
#